data_0fae31056f72de120f15cbbfedf2d1d8
#
_entry.id   0fae31056f72de120f15cbbfedf2d1d8
#
_cell.length_a   1.000
_cell.length_b   1.000
_cell.length_c   1.000
_cell.angle_alpha   90.00
_cell.angle_beta   90.00
_cell.angle_gamma   90.00
#
_symmetry.space_group_name_H-M   'P 1'
#
loop_
_entity.id
_entity.type
_entity.pdbx_description
1 polymer ?
#
loop_
_entity_poly.entity_id
_entity_poly.type
_entity_poly.pdbx_seq_one_letter_code
_entity_poly.pdbx_strand_id
1 'polypeptide(L)'
;MIRSVRATVATTASAVIAAAGLVFGTAGSAHATGHGVGYYGVWASGVNVRAGGGEQCYLYPSAANCPDVQTTVSSPAQVWVYCQQEGAQSVGNNPYWVWVLTPSGHRGYMASYYTDNATNWIDNVPLC
;
A
#
# COMPACT_ATOMS: atom_id res chain seq x y z
N MET A 1 24.17 42.31 27.89
CA MET A 1 23.82 42.12 27.37
C MET A 1 23.30 41.42 27.13
N ILE A 2 23.16 41.40 27.18
CA ILE A 2 22.53 41.04 26.56
C ILE A 2 22.18 40.24 26.18
N ARG A 3 22.30 40.33 26.22
CA ARG A 3 21.85 39.86 25.49
C ARG A 3 21.32 38.98 24.98
N SER A 4 21.37 39.33 25.27
CA SER A 4 20.80 38.79 24.45
C SER A 4 20.33 37.92 24.02
N VAL A 5 20.51 38.51 24.35
CA VAL A 5 19.97 37.99 23.52
C VAL A 5 19.56 37.06 23.22
N ARG A 6 19.75 37.33 23.28
CA ARG A 6 19.31 36.78 22.66
C ARG A 6 18.83 35.83 22.24
N ALA A 7 18.87 36.18 22.58
CA ALA A 7 18.35 35.51 21.83
C ALA A 7 17.91 34.60 21.63
N THR A 8 17.89 34.85 21.80
CA THR A 8 17.33 34.12 21.12
C THR A 8 16.82 33.18 20.79
N VAL A 9 16.98 33.69 20.94
CA VAL A 9 16.45 33.06 20.16
C VAL A 9 16.02 32.09 19.80
N ALA A 10 16.22 32.41 19.95
CA ALA A 10 15.78 31.78 19.19
C ALA A 10 15.35 30.83 18.98
N THR A 11 15.36 31.06 19.15
CA THR A 11 14.85 30.37 18.51
C THR A 11 14.29 29.44 18.26
N THR A 12 14.37 29.75 18.33
CA THR A 12 13.74 29.15 17.61
C THR A 12 13.25 28.21 17.26
N ALA A 13 13.43 28.53 17.31
CA ALA A 13 12.89 27.97 16.46
C ALA A 13 12.53 27.08 16.18
N SER A 14 12.59 27.25 16.38
CA SER A 14 12.11 26.59 15.62
C SER A 14 11.72 25.73 15.40
N ALA A 15 11.84 25.99 15.61
CA ALA A 15 11.36 25.42 14.87
C ALA A 15 10.99 24.63 14.69
N VAL A 16 11.04 24.85 14.90
CA VAL A 16 10.58 24.27 14.19
C VAL A 16 10.16 23.43 14.04
N ILE A 17 10.28 23.75 14.21
CA ILE A 17 9.74 23.19 13.57
C ILE A 17 9.45 22.43 13.36
N ALA A 18 9.64 22.78 13.58
CA ALA A 18 9.18 22.24 12.79
C ALA A 18 8.80 21.57 12.57
N ALA A 19 8.90 21.82 12.82
CA ALA A 19 8.43 21.33 12.05
C ALA A 19 7.97 20.74 11.85
N ALA A 20 8.09 21.05 12.11
CA ALA A 20 7.57 20.62 11.37
C ALA A 20 7.07 20.14 11.11
N GLY A 21 7.23 20.31 11.34
CA GLY A 21 6.72 20.06 10.50
C GLY A 21 6.25 19.58 10.36
N LEU A 22 6.26 19.90 10.45
CA LEU A 22 5.71 19.52 9.76
C LEU A 22 5.28 18.93 9.51
N VAL A 23 5.41 19.14 9.75
CA VAL A 23 4.91 18.70 9.04
C VAL A 23 4.28 18.22 8.86
N PHE A 24 4.15 18.46 8.65
CA PHE A 24 3.41 18.02 8.03
C PHE A 24 2.99 17.62 7.36
N GLY A 25 3.13 17.71 7.11
CA GLY A 25 2.57 17.44 6.37
C GLY A 25 2.34 16.91 5.95
N THR A 26 2.46 17.21 5.44
CA THR A 26 1.88 16.59 4.95
C THR A 26 1.64 15.38 5.02
N ALA A 27 1.52 15.31 5.29
CA ALA A 27 1.08 13.99 5.66
C ALA A 27 0.53 13.20 4.51
N GLY A 28 -0.24 13.79 3.71
CA GLY A 28 -0.84 13.09 2.59
C GLY A 28 0.18 12.43 1.68
N SER A 29 1.31 13.08 1.50
CA SER A 29 2.33 12.54 0.62
C SER A 29 2.96 11.26 1.13
N ALA A 30 2.92 11.04 2.43
CA ALA A 30 3.47 9.82 3.00
C ALA A 30 2.72 8.57 2.54
N HIS A 31 1.49 8.72 2.06
CA HIS A 31 0.68 7.60 1.58
C HIS A 31 0.85 7.32 0.10
N ALA A 32 1.60 8.15 -0.62
CA ALA A 32 1.69 8.04 -2.07
C ALA A 32 2.62 6.93 -2.52
N THR A 33 3.57 6.53 -1.68
CA THR A 33 4.57 5.53 -2.02
C THR A 33 4.45 4.31 -1.15
N GLY A 34 4.90 3.19 -1.69
CA GLY A 34 4.95 1.96 -0.95
C GLY A 34 6.07 1.95 0.08
N HIS A 35 5.99 1.04 1.00
CA HIS A 35 6.99 0.84 2.04
C HIS A 35 7.54 -0.59 2.04
N GLY A 36 7.45 -1.27 0.90
CA GLY A 36 7.94 -2.64 0.76
C GLY A 36 6.95 -3.68 1.26
N VAL A 37 7.45 -4.88 1.47
CA VAL A 37 6.66 -5.99 2.01
C VAL A 37 6.08 -5.59 3.35
N GLY A 38 4.78 -5.77 3.53
CA GLY A 38 4.11 -5.39 4.77
C GLY A 38 2.62 -5.17 4.60
N TYR A 39 2.03 -4.55 5.60
CA TYR A 39 0.59 -4.30 5.62
C TYR A 39 0.21 -3.11 4.74
N TYR A 40 -0.87 -3.29 3.99
CA TYR A 40 -1.52 -2.23 3.21
C TYR A 40 -3.02 -2.29 3.48
N GLY A 41 -3.63 -1.13 3.62
CA GLY A 41 -5.06 -1.04 3.82
C GLY A 41 -5.84 -1.36 2.55
N VAL A 42 -7.07 -1.82 2.73
CA VAL A 42 -8.02 -2.04 1.64
C VAL A 42 -9.08 -0.96 1.76
N TRP A 43 -9.30 -0.22 0.67
CA TRP A 43 -10.25 0.91 0.72
C TRP A 43 -11.66 0.53 0.23
N ALA A 44 -11.81 -0.63 -0.40
CA ALA A 44 -13.09 -1.06 -0.99
C ALA A 44 -13.73 -2.16 -0.15
N SER A 45 -14.95 -2.52 -0.50
CA SER A 45 -15.71 -3.58 0.15
C SER A 45 -15.80 -4.81 -0.73
N GLY A 46 -15.76 -6.00 -0.13
CA GLY A 46 -15.98 -7.24 -0.85
C GLY A 46 -14.93 -7.56 -1.89
N VAL A 47 -13.68 -7.19 -1.63
CA VAL A 47 -12.58 -7.43 -2.56
C VAL A 47 -12.20 -8.90 -2.54
N ASN A 48 -12.24 -9.54 -3.71
CA ASN A 48 -11.91 -10.95 -3.83
C ASN A 48 -10.41 -11.17 -3.72
N VAL A 49 -10.04 -12.17 -2.94
CA VAL A 49 -8.68 -12.71 -2.87
C VAL A 49 -8.72 -14.08 -3.52
N ARG A 50 -7.96 -14.26 -4.57
CA ARG A 50 -8.12 -15.35 -5.53
C ARG A 50 -6.88 -16.22 -5.64
N ALA A 51 -7.09 -17.49 -5.96
CA ALA A 51 -6.03 -18.44 -6.24
C ALA A 51 -6.55 -19.49 -7.24
N GLY A 52 -5.88 -20.65 -7.30
CA GLY A 52 -6.22 -21.69 -8.27
C GLY A 52 -5.66 -21.35 -9.64
N GLY A 53 -5.88 -22.23 -10.60
CA GLY A 53 -5.39 -22.00 -11.96
C GLY A 53 -3.90 -22.22 -12.18
N GLY A 54 -3.17 -22.67 -11.15
CA GLY A 54 -1.77 -23.05 -11.27
C GLY A 54 -0.87 -21.95 -11.78
N GLU A 55 -0.01 -22.29 -12.73
CA GLU A 55 0.98 -21.36 -13.27
C GLU A 55 0.36 -20.17 -13.97
N GLN A 56 -0.78 -20.34 -14.62
CA GLN A 56 -1.49 -19.25 -15.28
C GLN A 56 -1.89 -18.17 -14.28
N CYS A 57 -2.39 -18.56 -13.11
CA CYS A 57 -2.71 -17.62 -12.05
C CYS A 57 -1.45 -16.95 -11.53
N TYR A 58 -0.42 -17.73 -11.27
CA TYR A 58 0.80 -17.20 -10.64
C TYR A 58 1.50 -16.18 -11.53
N LEU A 59 1.62 -16.47 -12.82
CA LEU A 59 2.37 -15.62 -13.75
C LEU A 59 1.53 -14.50 -14.34
N TYR A 60 0.23 -14.71 -14.50
CA TYR A 60 -0.67 -13.78 -15.18
C TYR A 60 -1.97 -13.63 -14.40
N PRO A 61 -1.91 -13.09 -13.18
CA PRO A 61 -3.11 -13.03 -12.33
C PRO A 61 -4.23 -12.25 -12.99
N SER A 62 -5.43 -12.77 -12.82
CA SER A 62 -6.67 -12.16 -13.27
C SER A 62 -7.84 -12.93 -12.62
N ALA A 63 -9.04 -12.41 -12.75
CA ALA A 63 -10.21 -13.14 -12.27
C ALA A 63 -10.38 -14.46 -13.00
N ALA A 64 -10.10 -14.48 -14.31
CA ALA A 64 -10.23 -15.70 -15.10
C ALA A 64 -9.13 -16.72 -14.80
N ASN A 65 -7.89 -16.25 -14.66
CA ASN A 65 -6.75 -17.13 -14.44
C ASN A 65 -6.65 -17.62 -13.00
N CYS A 66 -7.23 -16.89 -12.05
CA CYS A 66 -7.28 -17.25 -10.64
C CYS A 66 -8.75 -17.41 -10.23
N PRO A 67 -9.40 -18.51 -10.64
CA PRO A 67 -10.85 -18.61 -10.55
C PRO A 67 -11.38 -18.84 -9.13
N ASP A 68 -10.53 -19.31 -8.22
CA ASP A 68 -10.99 -19.72 -6.89
C ASP A 68 -10.90 -18.56 -5.92
N VAL A 69 -12.03 -18.02 -5.51
CA VAL A 69 -12.09 -16.99 -4.48
C VAL A 69 -11.83 -17.66 -3.13
N GLN A 70 -10.71 -17.30 -2.51
CA GLN A 70 -10.34 -17.84 -1.20
C GLN A 70 -11.12 -17.17 -0.08
N THR A 71 -11.27 -15.86 -0.18
CA THR A 71 -12.00 -15.04 0.79
C THR A 71 -12.23 -13.67 0.18
N THR A 72 -12.96 -12.84 0.91
CA THR A 72 -13.08 -11.42 0.58
C THR A 72 -12.55 -10.58 1.72
N VAL A 73 -12.08 -9.38 1.39
CA VAL A 73 -11.65 -8.40 2.39
C VAL A 73 -12.35 -7.09 2.11
N SER A 74 -12.61 -6.35 3.18
CA SER A 74 -13.32 -5.06 3.08
C SER A 74 -12.66 -4.05 4.00
N SER A 75 -12.69 -2.79 3.57
CA SER A 75 -12.21 -1.68 4.39
C SER A 75 -12.84 -1.77 5.80
N PRO A 76 -12.09 -1.52 6.85
CA PRO A 76 -10.72 -1.02 6.94
C PRO A 76 -9.66 -2.12 7.12
N ALA A 77 -9.91 -3.31 6.64
CA ALA A 77 -8.97 -4.43 6.77
C ALA A 77 -7.61 -4.08 6.16
N GLN A 78 -6.58 -4.70 6.71
CA GLN A 78 -5.24 -4.64 6.15
C GLN A 78 -4.82 -6.02 5.70
N VAL A 79 -4.09 -6.08 4.59
CA VAL A 79 -3.55 -7.32 4.05
C VAL A 79 -2.02 -7.22 4.05
N TRP A 80 -1.38 -8.35 4.30
CA TRP A 80 0.07 -8.42 4.21
C TRP A 80 0.45 -8.70 2.76
N VAL A 81 1.16 -7.77 2.12
CA VAL A 81 1.59 -7.89 0.72
C VAL A 81 2.99 -8.49 0.68
N TYR A 82 3.10 -9.64 0.01
CA TYR A 82 4.38 -10.34 -0.15
C TYR A 82 5.11 -9.91 -1.41
N CYS A 83 4.37 -9.76 -2.50
CA CYS A 83 4.95 -9.50 -3.82
C CYS A 83 3.88 -8.94 -4.74
N GLN A 84 4.31 -8.42 -5.88
CA GLN A 84 3.42 -7.88 -6.89
C GLN A 84 3.76 -8.43 -8.26
N GLN A 85 2.78 -8.49 -9.14
CA GLN A 85 2.91 -9.05 -10.47
C GLN A 85 1.96 -8.32 -11.41
N GLU A 86 2.45 -7.98 -12.59
CA GLU A 86 1.57 -7.49 -13.65
C GLU A 86 0.70 -8.64 -14.11
N GLY A 87 -0.61 -8.42 -14.14
CA GLY A 87 -1.57 -9.46 -14.47
C GLY A 87 -2.09 -9.37 -15.88
N ALA A 88 -2.96 -10.32 -16.21
CA ALA A 88 -3.64 -10.37 -17.50
C ALA A 88 -4.87 -9.48 -17.55
N GLN A 89 -5.22 -8.84 -16.45
CA GLN A 89 -6.42 -8.02 -16.33
C GLN A 89 -6.07 -6.75 -15.54
N SER A 90 -6.50 -5.60 -16.07
CA SER A 90 -6.42 -4.34 -15.33
C SER A 90 -7.72 -4.12 -14.56
N VAL A 91 -7.59 -3.64 -13.32
CA VAL A 91 -8.70 -3.21 -12.50
C VAL A 91 -8.48 -1.74 -12.15
N GLY A 92 -9.43 -0.88 -12.48
CA GLY A 92 -9.28 0.55 -12.24
C GLY A 92 -8.06 1.15 -12.94
N ASN A 93 -7.73 0.69 -14.14
CA ASN A 93 -6.54 1.07 -14.91
C ASN A 93 -5.23 0.68 -14.24
N ASN A 94 -5.26 -0.25 -13.30
CA ASN A 94 -4.07 -0.77 -12.64
C ASN A 94 -3.88 -2.24 -13.03
N PRO A 95 -2.83 -2.58 -13.78
CA PRO A 95 -2.62 -3.96 -14.22
C PRO A 95 -1.95 -4.84 -13.16
N TYR A 96 -1.54 -4.26 -12.02
CA TYR A 96 -0.82 -5.02 -11.00
C TYR A 96 -1.75 -5.74 -10.06
N TRP A 97 -1.29 -6.89 -9.61
CA TRP A 97 -1.94 -7.74 -8.60
C TRP A 97 -0.94 -8.01 -7.50
N VAL A 98 -1.44 -8.15 -6.29
CA VAL A 98 -0.59 -8.41 -5.12
C VAL A 98 -0.95 -9.75 -4.52
N TRP A 99 0.08 -10.52 -4.18
CA TRP A 99 -0.09 -11.76 -3.43
C TRP A 99 -0.09 -11.40 -1.96
N VAL A 100 -1.19 -11.73 -1.28
CA VAL A 100 -1.44 -11.25 0.08
C VAL A 100 -1.80 -12.37 1.04
N LEU A 101 -1.61 -12.09 2.33
CA LEU A 101 -2.20 -12.83 3.43
C LEU A 101 -3.26 -11.95 4.07
N THR A 102 -4.46 -12.49 4.20
CA THR A 102 -5.59 -11.76 4.78
C THR A 102 -5.68 -11.97 6.29
N PRO A 103 -6.44 -11.11 7.01
CA PRO A 103 -6.67 -11.29 8.44
C PRO A 103 -7.29 -12.66 8.78
N SER A 104 -8.06 -13.23 7.86
CA SER A 104 -8.67 -14.56 8.06
C SER A 104 -7.71 -15.71 7.80
N GLY A 105 -6.46 -15.44 7.41
CA GLY A 105 -5.45 -16.47 7.22
C GLY A 105 -5.41 -17.07 5.83
N HIS A 106 -6.08 -16.46 4.87
CA HIS A 106 -6.08 -16.93 3.48
C HIS A 106 -5.05 -16.19 2.66
N ARG A 107 -4.48 -16.87 1.68
CA ARG A 107 -3.53 -16.29 0.74
C ARG A 107 -4.09 -16.31 -0.66
N GLY A 108 -3.69 -15.33 -1.45
CA GLY A 108 -4.08 -15.27 -2.85
C GLY A 108 -3.74 -13.92 -3.46
N TYR A 109 -4.10 -13.78 -4.72
CA TYR A 109 -3.97 -12.51 -5.43
C TYR A 109 -5.20 -11.65 -5.24
N MET A 110 -4.98 -10.36 -5.03
CA MET A 110 -6.02 -9.35 -5.19
C MET A 110 -5.51 -8.24 -6.10
N ALA A 111 -6.43 -7.52 -6.73
CA ALA A 111 -6.04 -6.39 -7.57
C ALA A 111 -5.37 -5.33 -6.70
N SER A 112 -4.20 -4.88 -7.10
CA SER A 112 -3.45 -3.85 -6.39
C SER A 112 -4.24 -2.53 -6.30
N TYR A 113 -5.14 -2.30 -7.25
CA TYR A 113 -6.03 -1.14 -7.25
C TYR A 113 -6.74 -0.93 -5.92
N TYR A 114 -7.07 -1.99 -5.19
CA TYR A 114 -7.83 -1.89 -3.95
C TYR A 114 -6.98 -1.66 -2.71
N THR A 115 -5.65 -1.62 -2.86
CA THR A 115 -4.79 -1.19 -1.75
C THR A 115 -4.78 0.33 -1.64
N ASP A 116 -4.46 0.82 -0.47
CA ASP A 116 -4.39 2.27 -0.22
C ASP A 116 -3.11 2.92 -0.75
N ASN A 117 -2.31 2.19 -1.50
CA ASN A 117 -1.14 2.74 -2.16
C ASN A 117 -1.59 3.59 -3.36
N ALA A 118 -1.05 4.79 -3.49
CA ALA A 118 -1.54 5.74 -4.50
C ALA A 118 -1.09 5.41 -5.92
N THR A 119 -0.01 4.65 -6.08
CA THR A 119 0.53 4.29 -7.39
C THR A 119 0.20 2.85 -7.72
N ASN A 120 0.18 2.54 -9.03
CA ASN A 120 -0.09 1.17 -9.48
C ASN A 120 1.00 0.22 -9.02
N TRP A 121 2.26 0.59 -9.23
CA TRP A 121 3.42 -0.12 -8.74
C TRP A 121 3.65 0.26 -7.28
N ILE A 122 3.93 -0.71 -6.43
CA ILE A 122 4.20 -0.45 -5.01
C ILE A 122 5.72 -0.46 -4.81
N ASP A 123 6.26 0.66 -4.38
CA ASP A 123 7.70 0.80 -4.20
C ASP A 123 8.24 -0.23 -3.19
N ASN A 124 9.35 -0.84 -3.56
CA ASN A 124 10.08 -1.80 -2.72
C ASN A 124 9.36 -3.12 -2.45
N VAL A 125 8.26 -3.39 -3.12
CA VAL A 125 7.62 -4.71 -3.10
C VAL A 125 8.20 -5.50 -4.27
N PRO A 126 8.77 -6.69 -4.02
CA PRO A 126 9.38 -7.47 -5.09
C PRO A 126 8.33 -8.04 -6.05
N LEU A 127 8.78 -8.41 -7.23
CA LEU A 127 7.95 -9.22 -8.14
C LEU A 127 7.72 -10.60 -7.54
N CYS A 128 6.57 -11.14 -7.80
CA CYS A 128 6.24 -12.50 -7.38
C CYS A 128 7.05 -13.60 -8.12
#